data_406bc71727e404c727f54f1e9eb53308
#
_entry.id   406bc71727e404c727f54f1e9eb53308
#
_cell.length_a   1.000
_cell.length_b   1.000
_cell.length_c   1.000
_cell.angle_alpha   90.00
_cell.angle_beta   90.00
_cell.angle_gamma   90.00
#
_symmetry.space_group_name_H-M   'P 1'
#
loop_
_entity.id
_entity.type
_entity.pdbx_description
1 polymer ?
#
loop_
_entity_poly.entity_id
_entity_poly.type
_entity_poly.pdbx_seq_one_letter_code
_entity_poly.pdbx_strand_id
1 'polypeptide(L)'
;MVLYEDKMPHSSRMIWVEHEMGNDTIRLDLQDLGEDFEYERSMSDISLDEILKALRLRDLDALFAYLLENYSSSDAMDRICDEILNKYEISYLYYSS
;
A
#
# COMPACT_ATOMS: atom_id res chain seq x y z
N MET A 1 -2.32 8.98 -0.37
CA MET A 1 -1.16 9.35 0.47
C MET A 1 0.06 8.60 0.02
N VAL A 2 1.15 9.30 -0.22
CA VAL A 2 2.40 8.67 -0.63
C VAL A 2 3.13 8.11 0.59
N LEU A 3 3.51 6.83 0.54
CA LEU A 3 4.31 6.18 1.58
C LEU A 3 5.80 6.27 1.27
N TYR A 4 6.16 6.18 0.00
CA TYR A 4 7.55 6.18 -0.42
C TYR A 4 7.65 6.74 -1.82
N GLU A 5 8.65 7.58 -2.07
CA GLU A 5 8.96 8.10 -3.39
C GLU A 5 10.47 8.27 -3.53
N ASP A 6 11.03 7.69 -4.59
CA ASP A 6 12.44 7.80 -4.91
C ASP A 6 12.57 8.11 -6.40
N LYS A 7 13.27 9.19 -6.72
CA LYS A 7 13.50 9.62 -8.11
C LYS A 7 15.00 9.62 -8.40
N MET A 8 15.44 8.58 -9.08
CA MET A 8 16.81 8.48 -9.54
C MET A 8 16.89 8.97 -10.98
N PRO A 9 18.08 9.31 -11.51
CA PRO A 9 18.20 9.83 -12.88
C PRO A 9 17.61 8.92 -13.97
N HIS A 10 17.65 7.60 -13.77
CA HIS A 10 17.22 6.63 -14.77
C HIS A 10 16.09 5.73 -14.30
N SER A 11 15.60 5.92 -13.09
CA SER A 11 14.51 5.10 -12.55
C SER A 11 13.82 5.82 -11.40
N SER A 12 12.58 5.44 -11.15
CA SER A 12 11.85 5.96 -10.00
C SER A 12 10.93 4.89 -9.44
N ARG A 13 10.64 4.99 -8.16
CA ARG A 13 9.64 4.16 -7.49
C ARG A 13 8.73 5.03 -6.65
N MET A 14 7.43 4.79 -6.75
CA MET A 14 6.43 5.44 -5.89
C MET A 14 5.49 4.38 -5.33
N ILE A 15 5.21 4.47 -4.03
CA ILE A 15 4.25 3.61 -3.35
C ILE A 15 3.26 4.52 -2.63
N TRP A 16 1.95 4.28 -2.85
CA TRP A 16 0.92 5.09 -2.22
C TRP A 16 -0.27 4.23 -1.79
N VAL A 17 -1.06 4.78 -0.88
CA VAL A 17 -2.27 4.16 -0.38
C VAL A 17 -3.43 5.12 -0.56
N GLU A 18 -4.59 4.59 -0.96
CA GLU A 18 -5.80 5.37 -1.19
C GLU A 18 -7.01 4.68 -0.56
N HIS A 19 -7.97 5.52 -0.12
CA HIS A 19 -9.28 5.05 0.28
C HIS A 19 -10.15 4.96 -0.96
N GLU A 20 -10.73 3.79 -1.21
CA GLU A 20 -11.62 3.59 -2.36
C GLU A 20 -13.01 4.06 -1.98
N MET A 21 -13.44 5.16 -2.62
CA MET A 21 -14.74 5.77 -2.34
C MET A 21 -15.89 4.82 -2.67
N GLY A 22 -16.82 4.69 -1.73
CA GLY A 22 -18.05 3.90 -1.93
C GLY A 22 -18.00 2.47 -1.49
N ASN A 23 -16.81 1.87 -1.31
CA ASN A 23 -16.68 0.45 -0.97
C ASN A 23 -16.11 0.19 0.42
N ASP A 24 -15.73 1.23 1.16
CA ASP A 24 -15.09 1.11 2.47
C ASP A 24 -13.85 0.19 2.43
N THR A 25 -13.09 0.30 1.35
CA THR A 25 -11.87 -0.46 1.15
C THR A 25 -10.71 0.48 0.90
N ILE A 26 -9.49 -0.04 1.04
CA ILE A 26 -8.28 0.69 0.68
C ILE A 26 -7.52 -0.05 -0.41
N ARG A 27 -6.64 0.67 -1.07
CA ARG A 27 -5.83 0.18 -2.16
C ARG A 27 -4.39 0.66 -1.98
N LEU A 28 -3.44 -0.26 -2.17
CA LEU A 28 -2.03 0.06 -2.24
C LEU A 28 -1.54 -0.08 -3.67
N ASP A 29 -0.77 0.89 -4.12
CA ASP A 29 -0.19 0.89 -5.46
C ASP A 29 1.31 1.12 -5.40
N LEU A 30 2.03 0.45 -6.30
CA LEU A 30 3.45 0.64 -6.51
C LEU A 30 3.67 0.84 -8.01
N GLN A 31 4.47 1.85 -8.36
CA GLN A 31 4.85 2.09 -9.75
C GLN A 31 6.36 2.24 -9.82
N ASP A 32 6.99 1.46 -10.69
CA ASP A 32 8.40 1.57 -11.04
C ASP A 32 8.51 2.04 -12.48
N LEU A 33 9.28 3.10 -12.70
CA LEU A 33 9.55 3.64 -14.02
C LEU A 33 11.05 3.62 -14.28
N GLY A 34 11.44 3.16 -15.46
CA GLY A 34 12.82 3.17 -15.91
C GLY A 34 12.88 3.68 -17.35
N GLU A 35 14.07 3.79 -17.91
CA GLU A 35 14.24 4.28 -19.28
C GLU A 35 13.54 3.39 -20.30
N ASP A 36 13.57 2.07 -20.08
CA ASP A 36 13.06 1.08 -21.02
C ASP A 36 11.97 0.19 -20.43
N PHE A 37 11.46 0.52 -19.23
CA PHE A 37 10.42 -0.31 -18.61
C PHE A 37 9.48 0.50 -17.75
N GLU A 38 8.29 -0.05 -17.59
CA GLU A 38 7.28 0.41 -16.67
C GLU A 38 6.69 -0.81 -15.97
N TYR A 39 6.62 -0.76 -14.64
CA TYR A 39 6.12 -1.88 -13.85
C TYR A 39 5.18 -1.37 -12.77
N GLU A 40 4.03 -2.02 -12.66
CA GLU A 40 3.00 -1.66 -11.68
C GLU A 40 2.56 -2.87 -10.88
N ARG A 41 2.31 -2.64 -9.59
CA ARG A 41 1.68 -3.62 -8.72
C ARG A 41 0.59 -2.91 -7.93
N SER A 42 -0.50 -3.63 -7.66
CA SER A 42 -1.53 -3.10 -6.78
C SER A 42 -2.13 -4.22 -5.94
N MET A 43 -2.57 -3.83 -4.73
CA MET A 43 -3.37 -4.66 -3.85
C MET A 43 -4.61 -3.85 -3.53
N SER A 44 -5.77 -4.29 -4.01
CA SER A 44 -7.04 -3.56 -3.89
C SER A 44 -8.08 -4.36 -3.13
N ASP A 45 -9.23 -3.73 -2.90
CA ASP A 45 -10.36 -4.33 -2.17
C ASP A 45 -9.98 -4.83 -0.77
N ILE A 46 -9.07 -4.10 -0.11
CA ILE A 46 -8.68 -4.40 1.26
C ILE A 46 -9.72 -3.78 2.19
N SER A 47 -10.40 -4.61 2.98
CA SER A 47 -11.41 -4.12 3.91
C SER A 47 -10.81 -3.17 4.94
N LEU A 48 -11.31 -1.93 4.98
CA LEU A 48 -10.88 -0.94 5.97
C LEU A 48 -11.19 -1.43 7.39
N ASP A 49 -12.40 -1.99 7.60
CA ASP A 49 -12.79 -2.52 8.90
C ASP A 49 -11.84 -3.61 9.39
N GLU A 50 -11.49 -4.55 8.52
CA GLU A 50 -10.63 -5.65 8.92
C GLU A 50 -9.23 -5.18 9.28
N ILE A 51 -8.65 -4.27 8.50
CA ILE A 51 -7.31 -3.78 8.78
C ILE A 51 -7.28 -2.91 10.04
N LEU A 52 -8.31 -2.09 10.26
CA LEU A 52 -8.41 -1.29 11.49
C LEU A 52 -8.52 -2.17 12.72
N LYS A 53 -9.31 -3.23 12.68
CA LYS A 53 -9.43 -4.18 13.78
C LYS A 53 -8.13 -4.91 14.05
N ALA A 54 -7.49 -5.39 12.99
CA ALA A 54 -6.23 -6.12 13.10
C ALA A 54 -5.14 -5.28 13.77
N LEU A 55 -5.03 -4.02 13.40
CA LEU A 55 -4.00 -3.11 13.93
C LEU A 55 -4.47 -2.33 15.15
N ARG A 56 -5.72 -2.51 15.58
CA ARG A 56 -6.33 -1.81 16.72
C ARG A 56 -6.28 -0.30 16.54
N LEU A 57 -6.61 0.16 15.34
CA LEU A 57 -6.63 1.58 15.00
C LEU A 57 -8.08 2.06 14.93
N ARG A 58 -8.27 3.34 15.22
CA ARG A 58 -9.58 3.93 15.38
C ARG A 58 -10.26 4.27 14.06
N ASP A 59 -9.52 4.80 13.10
CA ASP A 59 -10.08 5.31 11.87
C ASP A 59 -9.04 5.35 10.75
N LEU A 60 -9.47 5.80 9.55
CA LEU A 60 -8.62 5.89 8.37
C LEU A 60 -7.42 6.81 8.59
N ASP A 61 -7.61 7.94 9.27
CA ASP A 61 -6.50 8.87 9.53
C ASP A 61 -5.43 8.22 10.40
N ALA A 62 -5.84 7.46 11.41
CA ALA A 62 -4.91 6.71 12.25
C ALA A 62 -4.18 5.63 11.46
N LEU A 63 -4.87 4.96 10.53
CA LEU A 63 -4.25 3.97 9.66
C LEU A 63 -3.19 4.61 8.77
N PHE A 64 -3.51 5.73 8.13
CA PHE A 64 -2.57 6.40 7.25
C PHE A 64 -1.33 6.88 8.03
N ALA A 65 -1.53 7.42 9.22
CA ALA A 65 -0.41 7.82 10.09
C ALA A 65 0.46 6.62 10.47
N TYR A 66 -0.16 5.50 10.81
CA TYR A 66 0.56 4.26 11.16
C TYR A 66 1.38 3.75 9.98
N LEU A 67 0.80 3.70 8.78
CA LEU A 67 1.50 3.25 7.59
C LEU A 67 2.66 4.16 7.24
N LEU A 68 2.46 5.46 7.33
CA LEU A 68 3.51 6.43 7.02
C LEU A 68 4.67 6.30 8.01
N GLU A 69 4.38 6.09 9.29
CA GLU A 69 5.41 5.96 10.32
C GLU A 69 6.22 4.67 10.21
N ASN A 70 5.57 3.57 9.84
CA ASN A 70 6.19 2.24 9.90
C ASN A 70 6.60 1.67 8.54
N TYR A 71 6.07 2.18 7.44
CA TYR A 71 6.23 1.61 6.11
C TYR A 71 6.61 2.65 5.06
N SER A 72 7.50 3.56 5.41
CA SER A 72 7.99 4.59 4.48
C SER A 72 9.30 4.17 3.81
N SER A 73 9.33 2.98 3.21
CA SER A 73 10.53 2.42 2.61
C SER A 73 10.24 1.82 1.25
N SER A 74 11.30 1.53 0.49
CA SER A 74 11.18 0.98 -0.87
C SER A 74 10.49 -0.38 -0.91
N ASP A 75 10.52 -1.13 0.19
CA ASP A 75 9.89 -2.44 0.32
C ASP A 75 8.53 -2.39 1.04
N ALA A 76 7.95 -1.19 1.15
CA ALA A 76 6.71 -1.00 1.92
C ALA A 76 5.59 -1.93 1.48
N MET A 77 5.40 -2.11 0.15
CA MET A 77 4.31 -2.95 -0.33
C MET A 77 4.49 -4.41 0.10
N ASP A 78 5.69 -4.97 -0.05
CA ASP A 78 5.96 -6.34 0.35
C ASP A 78 5.83 -6.52 1.86
N ARG A 79 6.29 -5.55 2.63
CA ARG A 79 6.19 -5.58 4.09
C ARG A 79 4.75 -5.49 4.58
N ILE A 80 3.95 -4.60 3.99
CA ILE A 80 2.53 -4.50 4.34
C ILE A 80 1.82 -5.80 4.01
N CYS A 81 2.12 -6.38 2.85
CA CYS A 81 1.54 -7.66 2.45
C CYS A 81 1.85 -8.75 3.49
N ASP A 82 3.11 -8.90 3.86
CA ASP A 82 3.55 -9.96 4.76
C ASP A 82 3.18 -9.70 6.23
N GLU A 83 3.41 -8.48 6.70
CA GLU A 83 3.29 -8.15 8.12
C GLU A 83 1.87 -7.79 8.54
N ILE A 84 1.00 -7.44 7.60
CA ILE A 84 -0.38 -7.06 7.89
C ILE A 84 -1.37 -7.98 7.17
N LEU A 85 -1.39 -7.95 5.84
CA LEU A 85 -2.45 -8.63 5.11
C LEU A 85 -2.39 -10.16 5.28
N ASN A 86 -1.25 -10.76 5.07
CA ASN A 86 -1.10 -12.21 5.20
C ASN A 86 -1.09 -12.63 6.67
N LYS A 87 -0.46 -11.86 7.53
CA LYS A 87 -0.39 -12.16 8.97
C LYS A 87 -1.78 -12.24 9.60
N TYR A 88 -2.66 -11.32 9.25
CA TYR A 88 -4.01 -11.25 9.82
C TYR A 88 -5.07 -11.84 8.91
N GLU A 89 -4.66 -12.52 7.84
CA GLU A 89 -5.55 -13.17 6.89
C GLU A 89 -6.60 -12.23 6.29
N ILE A 90 -6.15 -11.01 5.93
CA ILE A 90 -7.01 -10.01 5.29
C ILE A 90 -6.95 -10.20 3.78
N SER A 91 -8.11 -10.38 3.15
CA SER A 91 -8.21 -10.61 1.70
C SER A 91 -7.89 -9.36 0.89
N TYR A 92 -7.34 -9.55 -0.29
CA TYR A 92 -7.06 -8.49 -1.23
C TYR A 92 -6.99 -9.05 -2.65
N LEU A 93 -7.21 -8.19 -3.63
CA LEU A 93 -7.00 -8.51 -5.03
C LEU A 93 -5.62 -8.02 -5.44
N TYR A 94 -4.81 -8.91 -6.00
CA TYR A 94 -3.46 -8.60 -6.43
C TYR A 94 -3.38 -8.46 -7.93
N TYR A 95 -2.69 -7.41 -8.40
CA TYR A 95 -2.44 -7.17 -9.80
C TYR A 95 -0.98 -6.76 -10.02
N SER A 96 -0.39 -7.26 -11.11
CA SER A 96 0.93 -6.81 -11.54
C SER A 96 1.02 -6.79 -13.06
N SER A 97 1.80 -5.87 -13.58
CA SER A 97 2.02 -5.76 -15.02
C SER A 97 3.48 -5.49 -15.37
#